data_c1d579d47a8bacff60199273ddb27caa
#
_entry.id   c1d579d47a8bacff60199273ddb27caa
#
_cell.length_a   1.000
_cell.length_b   1.000
_cell.length_c   1.000
_cell.angle_alpha   90.00
_cell.angle_beta   90.00
_cell.angle_gamma   90.00
#
_symmetry.space_group_name_H-M   'P 1'
#
loop_
_entity.id
_entity.type
_entity.pdbx_description
1 polymer ?
#
loop_
_entity_poly.entity_id
_entity_poly.type
_entity_poly.pdbx_seq_one_letter_code
_entity_poly.pdbx_strand_id
1 'polypeptide(L)'
;VGQLFIVRPDALDPSQESDQVNDADEDGVTEVTDTMKEMLAKYPVGGVCQFGKNITDPDQIIRFNQDLQSISEIPMFIAVDEEGGLVARLANNDAFDLPKYESAAAVGASGDTSDALEMGQTIGSYLKKYGFNLDFAPDADVNTNPDNPVIGTRAFSSDAQTAADMVGAAAGGLREEGILPTLKHFPGHGDT
;
A
#
# COMPACT_ATOMS: atom_id res chain seq x y z
N VAL A 1 -2.75 19.51 -13.59
CA VAL A 1 -3.86 18.94 -12.78
C VAL A 1 -3.68 17.45 -12.61
N GLY A 2 -3.32 16.68 -13.66
CA GLY A 2 -3.13 15.21 -13.59
C GLY A 2 -2.17 14.74 -12.49
N GLN A 3 -1.12 15.47 -12.21
CA GLN A 3 -0.14 15.18 -11.15
C GLN A 3 -0.71 15.15 -9.72
N LEU A 4 -1.96 15.56 -9.52
CA LEU A 4 -2.67 15.49 -8.22
C LEU A 4 -3.43 14.17 -8.03
N PHE A 5 -3.40 13.27 -9.03
CA PHE A 5 -4.14 12.02 -8.98
C PHE A 5 -3.18 10.82 -8.91
N ILE A 6 -3.51 9.89 -8.04
CA ILE A 6 -3.00 8.52 -8.05
C ILE A 6 -4.15 7.64 -8.51
N VAL A 7 -3.93 6.83 -9.54
CA VAL A 7 -4.96 6.01 -10.17
C VAL A 7 -4.60 4.53 -10.09
N ARG A 8 -5.56 3.65 -10.30
CA ARG A 8 -5.27 2.21 -10.47
C ARG A 8 -4.65 1.98 -11.86
N PRO A 9 -3.74 1.00 -12.03
CA PRO A 9 -3.23 0.62 -13.34
C PRO A 9 -4.35 0.33 -14.34
N ASP A 10 -5.39 -0.39 -13.91
CA ASP A 10 -6.56 -0.75 -14.73
C ASP A 10 -7.30 0.47 -15.29
N ALA A 11 -7.33 1.59 -14.56
CA ALA A 11 -7.95 2.84 -15.05
C ALA A 11 -7.16 3.48 -16.21
N LEU A 12 -5.91 3.09 -16.41
CA LEU A 12 -5.09 3.52 -17.56
C LEU A 12 -5.30 2.63 -18.78
N ASP A 13 -5.93 1.46 -18.61
CA ASP A 13 -6.36 0.59 -19.71
C ASP A 13 -7.81 0.14 -19.49
N PRO A 14 -8.78 0.94 -19.91
CA PRO A 14 -10.21 0.63 -19.69
C PRO A 14 -10.69 -0.69 -20.30
N SER A 15 -9.92 -1.27 -21.22
CA SER A 15 -10.27 -2.59 -21.79
C SER A 15 -10.04 -3.73 -20.82
N GLN A 16 -9.28 -3.48 -19.75
CA GLN A 16 -8.91 -4.42 -18.69
C GLN A 16 -9.58 -4.06 -17.34
N GLU A 17 -10.42 -3.01 -17.32
CA GLU A 17 -11.06 -2.56 -16.07
C GLU A 17 -12.10 -3.58 -15.60
N SER A 18 -11.93 -4.08 -14.36
CA SER A 18 -12.95 -4.85 -13.65
C SER A 18 -13.69 -3.99 -12.64
N ASP A 19 -14.96 -4.32 -12.38
CA ASP A 19 -15.80 -3.62 -11.41
C ASP A 19 -15.32 -3.85 -9.96
N GLN A 20 -14.51 -4.88 -9.72
CA GLN A 20 -14.00 -5.24 -8.40
C GLN A 20 -12.61 -4.62 -8.18
N VAL A 21 -12.49 -3.75 -7.18
CA VAL A 21 -11.26 -2.97 -6.94
C VAL A 21 -10.16 -3.79 -6.24
N ASN A 22 -10.55 -4.66 -5.32
CA ASN A 22 -9.64 -5.32 -4.38
C ASN A 22 -9.59 -6.84 -4.50
N ASP A 23 -10.25 -7.43 -5.51
CA ASP A 23 -10.31 -8.88 -5.63
C ASP A 23 -8.99 -9.39 -6.24
N ALA A 24 -8.24 -10.17 -5.45
CA ALA A 24 -6.99 -10.80 -5.91
C ALA A 24 -7.24 -11.97 -6.89
N ASP A 25 -8.48 -12.48 -6.90
CA ASP A 25 -8.88 -13.58 -7.78
C ASP A 25 -9.35 -13.10 -9.16
N GLU A 26 -9.43 -11.78 -9.37
CA GLU A 26 -9.76 -11.20 -10.67
C GLU A 26 -8.52 -10.82 -11.48
N ASP A 27 -8.60 -11.00 -12.78
CA ASP A 27 -7.57 -10.55 -13.71
C ASP A 27 -7.46 -9.01 -13.69
N GLY A 28 -6.24 -8.51 -13.46
CA GLY A 28 -5.89 -7.11 -13.52
C GLY A 28 -4.77 -6.84 -14.51
N VAL A 29 -4.50 -5.59 -14.77
CA VAL A 29 -3.34 -5.19 -15.57
C VAL A 29 -2.05 -5.51 -14.81
N THR A 30 -1.19 -6.33 -15.39
CA THR A 30 0.07 -6.82 -14.79
C THR A 30 1.33 -6.40 -15.56
N GLU A 31 1.16 -5.71 -16.68
CA GLU A 31 2.25 -5.16 -17.51
C GLU A 31 1.80 -3.86 -18.17
N VAL A 32 2.76 -3.08 -18.66
CA VAL A 32 2.47 -1.84 -19.40
C VAL A 32 1.95 -2.17 -20.79
N THR A 33 0.73 -1.71 -21.07
CA THR A 33 0.09 -1.83 -22.38
C THR A 33 0.33 -0.59 -23.27
N ASP A 34 0.11 -0.69 -24.57
CA ASP A 34 0.19 0.46 -25.45
C ASP A 34 -0.89 1.50 -25.14
N THR A 35 -2.07 1.06 -24.70
CA THR A 35 -3.15 1.93 -24.22
C THR A 35 -2.70 2.76 -23.03
N MET A 36 -2.02 2.16 -22.05
CA MET A 36 -1.47 2.87 -20.89
C MET A 36 -0.45 3.94 -21.29
N LYS A 37 0.43 3.64 -22.27
CA LYS A 37 1.39 4.64 -22.79
C LYS A 37 0.68 5.84 -23.40
N GLU A 38 -0.35 5.60 -24.23
CA GLU A 38 -1.15 6.66 -24.85
C GLU A 38 -1.90 7.49 -23.80
N MET A 39 -2.48 6.82 -22.79
CA MET A 39 -3.22 7.49 -21.71
C MET A 39 -2.30 8.35 -20.86
N LEU A 40 -1.12 7.86 -20.45
CA LEU A 40 -0.16 8.62 -19.65
C LEU A 40 0.44 9.79 -20.44
N ALA A 41 0.70 9.62 -21.74
CA ALA A 41 1.16 10.72 -22.60
C ALA A 41 0.11 11.86 -22.69
N LYS A 42 -1.17 11.51 -22.68
CA LYS A 42 -2.29 12.48 -22.77
C LYS A 42 -2.68 13.05 -21.40
N TYR A 43 -2.64 12.22 -20.37
CA TYR A 43 -3.09 12.55 -19.02
C TYR A 43 -2.02 12.12 -18.01
N PRO A 44 -0.92 12.87 -17.86
CA PRO A 44 0.15 12.51 -16.94
C PRO A 44 -0.33 12.58 -15.49
N VAL A 45 -0.54 11.42 -14.87
CA VAL A 45 -0.94 11.30 -13.46
C VAL A 45 0.26 11.40 -12.53
N GLY A 46 0.01 11.69 -11.24
CA GLY A 46 1.04 11.76 -10.22
C GLY A 46 1.53 10.40 -9.75
N GLY A 47 0.73 9.35 -9.93
CA GLY A 47 1.11 8.01 -9.54
C GLY A 47 0.09 6.94 -9.87
N VAL A 48 0.48 5.70 -9.60
CA VAL A 48 -0.40 4.53 -9.66
C VAL A 48 -0.39 3.80 -8.32
N CYS A 49 -1.54 3.24 -7.94
CA CYS A 49 -1.69 2.38 -6.78
C CYS A 49 -1.97 0.95 -7.25
N GLN A 50 -1.06 0.02 -6.91
CA GLN A 50 -1.18 -1.39 -7.24
C GLN A 50 -2.09 -2.09 -6.22
N PHE A 51 -2.91 -3.02 -6.71
CA PHE A 51 -3.76 -3.89 -5.91
C PHE A 51 -3.35 -5.36 -6.10
N GLY A 52 -3.89 -6.27 -5.29
CA GLY A 52 -3.54 -7.70 -5.36
C GLY A 52 -3.62 -8.27 -6.76
N LYS A 53 -4.66 -7.93 -7.53
CA LYS A 53 -4.84 -8.37 -8.92
C LYS A 53 -3.77 -7.88 -9.92
N ASN A 54 -2.99 -6.84 -9.54
CA ASN A 54 -1.89 -6.32 -10.37
C ASN A 54 -0.54 -6.96 -10.02
N ILE A 55 -0.48 -7.81 -8.99
CA ILE A 55 0.75 -8.35 -8.39
C ILE A 55 0.71 -9.87 -8.45
N THR A 56 1.45 -10.47 -9.39
CA THR A 56 1.46 -11.92 -9.57
C THR A 56 2.67 -12.60 -8.92
N ASP A 57 3.85 -12.04 -9.12
CA ASP A 57 5.11 -12.58 -8.60
C ASP A 57 6.20 -11.50 -8.50
N PRO A 58 7.32 -11.79 -7.80
CA PRO A 58 8.41 -10.84 -7.60
C PRO A 58 9.00 -10.24 -8.87
N ASP A 59 9.20 -11.05 -9.90
CA ASP A 59 9.83 -10.61 -11.14
C ASP A 59 8.86 -9.76 -11.98
N GLN A 60 7.58 -10.15 -11.98
CA GLN A 60 6.53 -9.41 -12.67
C GLN A 60 6.40 -7.99 -12.08
N ILE A 61 6.26 -7.86 -10.76
CA ILE A 61 6.00 -6.54 -10.17
C ILE A 61 7.20 -5.59 -10.29
N ILE A 62 8.43 -6.11 -10.21
CA ILE A 62 9.62 -5.31 -10.47
C ILE A 62 9.62 -4.75 -11.89
N ARG A 63 9.37 -5.62 -12.89
CA ARG A 63 9.29 -5.18 -14.30
C ARG A 63 8.18 -4.16 -14.49
N PHE A 64 6.99 -4.46 -13.99
CA PHE A 64 5.84 -3.57 -14.16
C PHE A 64 6.10 -2.18 -13.57
N ASN A 65 6.64 -2.10 -12.35
CA ASN A 65 6.97 -0.82 -11.72
C ASN A 65 8.09 -0.06 -12.46
N GLN A 66 9.10 -0.76 -12.96
CA GLN A 66 10.16 -0.15 -13.79
C GLN A 66 9.60 0.38 -15.11
N ASP A 67 8.76 -0.39 -15.79
CA ASP A 67 8.15 -0.01 -17.07
C ASP A 67 7.22 1.19 -16.90
N LEU A 68 6.39 1.23 -15.84
CA LEU A 68 5.55 2.38 -15.50
C LEU A 68 6.39 3.66 -15.32
N GLN A 69 7.50 3.58 -14.59
CA GLN A 69 8.42 4.72 -14.45
C GLN A 69 9.05 5.13 -15.79
N SER A 70 9.38 4.16 -16.65
CA SER A 70 10.06 4.41 -17.92
C SER A 70 9.20 5.14 -18.93
N ILE A 71 7.88 4.96 -18.88
CA ILE A 71 6.92 5.60 -19.79
C ILE A 71 6.38 6.93 -19.29
N SER A 72 6.75 7.32 -18.07
CA SER A 72 6.33 8.59 -17.47
C SER A 72 7.41 9.66 -17.66
N GLU A 73 7.03 10.82 -18.18
CA GLU A 73 7.93 11.97 -18.32
C GLU A 73 8.33 12.53 -16.94
N ILE A 74 7.40 12.49 -15.98
CA ILE A 74 7.61 12.93 -14.60
C ILE A 74 7.59 11.69 -13.72
N PRO A 75 8.63 11.43 -12.89
CA PRO A 75 8.63 10.28 -12.00
C PRO A 75 7.35 10.18 -11.17
N MET A 76 6.73 9.00 -11.19
CA MET A 76 5.45 8.76 -10.53
C MET A 76 5.62 8.21 -9.12
N PHE A 77 4.60 8.41 -8.29
CA PHE A 77 4.40 7.58 -7.12
C PHE A 77 3.93 6.19 -7.57
N ILE A 78 4.65 5.17 -7.14
CA ILE A 78 4.24 3.76 -7.28
C ILE A 78 3.84 3.30 -5.89
N ALA A 79 2.54 3.16 -5.70
CA ALA A 79 1.93 2.98 -4.39
C ALA A 79 1.29 1.60 -4.23
N VAL A 80 1.11 1.20 -2.99
CA VAL A 80 0.40 -0.01 -2.58
C VAL A 80 -0.23 0.21 -1.20
N ASP A 81 -1.19 -0.65 -0.80
CA ASP A 81 -1.63 -0.81 0.58
C ASP A 81 -0.90 -2.01 1.20
N GLU A 82 0.13 -1.78 1.98
CA GLU A 82 0.90 -2.82 2.65
C GLU A 82 0.98 -2.51 4.15
N GLU A 83 -0.18 -2.62 4.84
CA GLU A 83 -0.30 -2.29 6.27
C GLU A 83 0.36 -3.35 7.16
N GLY A 84 0.53 -4.56 6.62
CA GLY A 84 0.76 -5.77 7.38
C GLY A 84 -0.54 -6.40 7.89
N GLY A 85 -0.52 -7.67 8.27
CA GLY A 85 -1.72 -8.38 8.69
C GLY A 85 -2.74 -8.57 7.55
N LEU A 86 -4.00 -8.19 7.80
CA LEU A 86 -5.10 -8.41 6.86
C LEU A 86 -4.91 -7.67 5.52
N VAL A 87 -4.37 -6.46 5.57
CA VAL A 87 -4.13 -5.63 4.40
C VAL A 87 -2.64 -5.63 4.07
N ALA A 88 -2.25 -6.57 3.22
CA ALA A 88 -0.89 -6.71 2.71
C ALA A 88 -0.95 -7.37 1.33
N ARG A 89 -0.66 -6.61 0.27
CA ARG A 89 -0.84 -7.09 -1.10
C ARG A 89 0.31 -7.98 -1.55
N LEU A 90 1.52 -7.74 -1.03
CA LEU A 90 2.71 -8.55 -1.32
C LEU A 90 2.86 -9.68 -0.29
N ALA A 91 2.88 -9.37 1.02
CA ALA A 91 3.14 -10.36 2.04
C ALA A 91 2.06 -11.46 2.13
N ASN A 92 0.80 -11.17 1.76
CA ASN A 92 -0.27 -12.16 1.72
C ASN A 92 -0.36 -12.92 0.39
N ASN A 93 0.44 -12.57 -0.63
CA ASN A 93 0.53 -13.33 -1.87
C ASN A 93 1.56 -14.45 -1.72
N ASP A 94 1.14 -15.71 -1.90
CA ASP A 94 1.98 -16.90 -1.69
C ASP A 94 3.14 -17.03 -2.70
N ALA A 95 3.18 -16.22 -3.77
CA ALA A 95 4.32 -16.14 -4.66
C ALA A 95 5.53 -15.41 -4.03
N PHE A 96 5.34 -14.74 -2.90
CA PHE A 96 6.38 -13.97 -2.21
C PHE A 96 6.78 -14.66 -0.90
N ASP A 97 8.08 -14.82 -0.71
CA ASP A 97 8.65 -15.24 0.58
C ASP A 97 9.02 -14.01 1.40
N LEU A 98 8.03 -13.46 2.12
CA LEU A 98 8.14 -12.22 2.87
C LEU A 98 7.72 -12.42 4.33
N PRO A 99 8.29 -11.63 5.26
CA PRO A 99 7.82 -11.60 6.64
C PRO A 99 6.33 -11.22 6.70
N LYS A 100 5.56 -12.01 7.47
CA LYS A 100 4.13 -11.76 7.70
C LYS A 100 3.92 -11.31 9.14
N TYR A 101 3.13 -10.26 9.30
CA TYR A 101 2.66 -9.81 10.61
C TYR A 101 1.24 -10.31 10.84
N GLU A 102 0.92 -10.71 12.06
CA GLU A 102 -0.44 -11.12 12.40
C GLU A 102 -1.42 -9.95 12.22
N SER A 103 -1.09 -8.81 12.79
CA SER A 103 -1.85 -7.56 12.65
C SER A 103 -1.10 -6.38 13.28
N ALA A 104 -1.50 -5.15 12.94
CA ALA A 104 -1.01 -3.96 13.64
C ALA A 104 -1.43 -3.97 15.13
N ALA A 105 -2.63 -4.47 15.45
CA ALA A 105 -3.06 -4.63 16.85
C ALA A 105 -2.16 -5.58 17.64
N ALA A 106 -1.67 -6.67 17.03
CA ALA A 106 -0.74 -7.59 17.69
C ALA A 106 0.60 -6.91 18.00
N VAL A 107 1.11 -6.09 17.07
CA VAL A 107 2.32 -5.27 17.30
C VAL A 107 2.05 -4.22 18.37
N GLY A 108 0.91 -3.52 18.30
CA GLY A 108 0.52 -2.49 19.26
C GLY A 108 0.32 -3.02 20.69
N ALA A 109 -0.06 -4.29 20.83
CA ALA A 109 -0.26 -4.94 22.13
C ALA A 109 1.02 -5.05 22.97
N SER A 110 2.21 -4.99 22.34
CA SER A 110 3.49 -4.96 23.08
C SER A 110 3.68 -3.66 23.86
N GLY A 111 3.10 -2.56 23.40
CA GLY A 111 3.32 -1.21 23.94
C GLY A 111 4.72 -0.66 23.67
N ASP A 112 5.56 -1.39 22.93
CA ASP A 112 6.92 -0.96 22.58
C ASP A 112 6.95 -0.41 21.15
N THR A 113 7.21 0.89 21.02
CA THR A 113 7.28 1.56 19.71
C THR A 113 8.42 1.03 18.83
N SER A 114 9.42 0.35 19.39
CA SER A 114 10.48 -0.28 18.60
C SER A 114 9.96 -1.42 17.72
N ASP A 115 8.92 -2.13 18.15
CA ASP A 115 8.31 -3.20 17.37
C ASP A 115 7.57 -2.62 16.13
N ALA A 116 6.91 -1.47 16.32
CA ALA A 116 6.27 -0.77 15.20
C ALA A 116 7.28 -0.15 14.23
N LEU A 117 8.40 0.37 14.75
CA LEU A 117 9.52 0.86 13.93
C LEU A 117 10.10 -0.29 13.09
N GLU A 118 10.39 -1.44 13.70
CA GLU A 118 10.90 -2.63 13.00
C GLU A 118 9.93 -3.13 11.94
N MET A 119 8.62 -3.13 12.24
CA MET A 119 7.57 -3.45 11.26
C MET A 119 7.66 -2.52 10.05
N GLY A 120 7.73 -1.20 10.27
CA GLY A 120 7.87 -0.21 9.20
C GLY A 120 9.14 -0.38 8.38
N GLN A 121 10.30 -0.64 9.02
CA GLN A 121 11.57 -0.92 8.35
C GLN A 121 11.48 -2.19 7.50
N THR A 122 10.92 -3.27 8.05
CA THR A 122 10.76 -4.54 7.35
C THR A 122 9.90 -4.38 6.10
N ILE A 123 8.72 -3.77 6.23
CA ILE A 123 7.81 -3.50 5.12
C ILE A 123 8.49 -2.57 4.09
N GLY A 124 9.07 -1.47 4.54
CA GLY A 124 9.75 -0.52 3.68
C GLY A 124 10.88 -1.14 2.87
N SER A 125 11.68 -2.00 3.49
CA SER A 125 12.79 -2.69 2.85
C SER A 125 12.35 -3.54 1.65
N TYR A 126 11.31 -4.36 1.79
CA TYR A 126 10.84 -5.16 0.67
C TYR A 126 10.06 -4.35 -0.35
N LEU A 127 9.28 -3.33 0.06
CA LEU A 127 8.61 -2.44 -0.89
C LEU A 127 9.61 -1.75 -1.81
N LYS A 128 10.70 -1.21 -1.25
CA LYS A 128 11.80 -0.62 -2.03
C LYS A 128 12.40 -1.62 -3.01
N LYS A 129 12.66 -2.86 -2.58
CA LYS A 129 13.20 -3.93 -3.43
C LYS A 129 12.31 -4.20 -4.64
N TYR A 130 10.99 -4.10 -4.48
CA TYR A 130 10.01 -4.34 -5.54
C TYR A 130 9.64 -3.09 -6.35
N GLY A 131 10.29 -1.95 -6.09
CA GLY A 131 10.15 -0.73 -6.89
C GLY A 131 9.01 0.18 -6.47
N PHE A 132 8.42 -0.02 -5.29
CA PHE A 132 7.48 0.91 -4.68
C PHE A 132 8.21 2.09 -4.03
N ASN A 133 7.56 3.24 -3.95
CA ASN A 133 8.09 4.44 -3.31
C ASN A 133 7.08 5.15 -2.40
N LEU A 134 5.83 4.64 -2.35
CA LEU A 134 4.76 5.12 -1.47
C LEU A 134 3.97 3.93 -0.93
N ASP A 135 3.62 4.00 0.36
CA ASP A 135 2.71 3.06 1.00
C ASP A 135 1.51 3.81 1.60
N PHE A 136 0.30 3.36 1.28
CA PHE A 136 -0.91 3.84 1.95
C PHE A 136 -1.06 3.13 3.31
N ALA A 137 -0.07 3.33 4.13
CA ALA A 137 0.07 2.82 5.49
C ALA A 137 0.97 3.78 6.33
N PRO A 138 0.92 3.67 7.65
CA PRO A 138 0.08 2.79 8.47
C PRO A 138 -1.37 3.30 8.61
N ASP A 139 -2.27 2.37 9.05
CA ASP A 139 -3.59 2.73 9.56
C ASP A 139 -3.43 3.52 10.86
N ALA A 140 -3.91 4.75 10.88
CA ALA A 140 -3.82 5.68 12.00
C ALA A 140 -5.15 5.85 12.74
N ASP A 141 -6.13 4.99 12.41
CA ASP A 141 -7.41 4.97 13.11
C ASP A 141 -7.25 4.42 14.53
N VAL A 142 -8.12 4.84 15.42
CA VAL A 142 -8.20 4.35 16.79
C VAL A 142 -9.41 3.40 16.90
N ASN A 143 -9.17 2.13 17.25
CA ASN A 143 -10.24 1.13 17.31
C ASN A 143 -11.08 1.31 18.57
N THR A 144 -11.98 2.31 18.59
CA THR A 144 -12.85 2.61 19.72
C THR A 144 -14.06 1.68 19.80
N ASN A 145 -14.46 1.07 18.68
CA ASN A 145 -15.53 0.06 18.63
C ASN A 145 -14.93 -1.33 18.37
N PRO A 146 -14.92 -2.25 19.36
CA PRO A 146 -14.36 -3.58 19.20
C PRO A 146 -15.09 -4.45 18.16
N ASP A 147 -16.33 -4.09 17.82
CA ASP A 147 -17.14 -4.79 16.80
C ASP A 147 -16.98 -4.17 15.40
N ASN A 148 -16.06 -3.21 15.21
CA ASN A 148 -15.81 -2.59 13.91
C ASN A 148 -15.29 -3.64 12.91
N PRO A 149 -16.06 -3.93 11.84
CA PRO A 149 -15.71 -5.00 10.90
C PRO A 149 -14.63 -4.58 9.89
N VAL A 150 -14.31 -3.28 9.78
CA VAL A 150 -13.42 -2.73 8.76
C VAL A 150 -12.04 -2.43 9.33
N ILE A 151 -11.96 -1.67 10.41
CA ILE A 151 -10.69 -1.28 11.04
C ILE A 151 -10.19 -2.43 11.94
N GLY A 152 -10.89 -2.74 13.01
CA GLY A 152 -10.58 -3.89 13.86
C GLY A 152 -9.08 -3.99 14.18
N THR A 153 -8.49 -5.10 13.79
CA THR A 153 -7.07 -5.42 14.04
C THR A 153 -6.07 -4.63 13.16
N ARG A 154 -6.54 -3.83 12.22
CA ARG A 154 -5.68 -2.93 11.42
C ARG A 154 -5.16 -1.75 12.25
N ALA A 155 -5.94 -1.27 13.24
CA ALA A 155 -5.49 -0.24 14.16
C ALA A 155 -4.53 -0.80 15.21
N PHE A 156 -3.47 -0.06 15.55
CA PHE A 156 -2.49 -0.46 16.56
C PHE A 156 -3.08 -0.52 17.98
N SER A 157 -4.07 0.31 18.30
CA SER A 157 -4.65 0.39 19.64
C SER A 157 -6.05 0.99 19.65
N SER A 158 -6.77 0.72 20.75
CA SER A 158 -8.00 1.45 21.14
C SER A 158 -7.69 2.71 22.00
N ASP A 159 -6.45 2.87 22.46
CA ASP A 159 -5.98 4.08 23.13
C ASP A 159 -5.33 5.02 22.13
N ALA A 160 -5.81 6.24 22.04
CA ALA A 160 -5.39 7.20 21.03
C ALA A 160 -3.91 7.60 21.13
N GLN A 161 -3.35 7.68 22.35
CA GLN A 161 -1.94 8.04 22.51
C GLN A 161 -1.04 6.87 22.09
N THR A 162 -1.37 5.66 22.51
CA THR A 162 -0.65 4.43 22.10
C THR A 162 -0.72 4.26 20.59
N ALA A 163 -1.91 4.44 19.97
CA ALA A 163 -2.06 4.37 18.53
C ALA A 163 -1.15 5.40 17.82
N ALA A 164 -1.15 6.67 18.28
CA ALA A 164 -0.34 7.72 17.69
C ALA A 164 1.17 7.44 17.78
N ASP A 165 1.64 6.93 18.93
CA ASP A 165 3.06 6.61 19.15
C ASP A 165 3.51 5.46 18.25
N MET A 166 2.70 4.38 18.13
CA MET A 166 2.96 3.25 17.25
C MET A 166 2.94 3.63 15.77
N VAL A 167 1.92 4.37 15.35
CA VAL A 167 1.79 4.91 13.98
C VAL A 167 2.99 5.77 13.62
N GLY A 168 3.41 6.65 14.54
CA GLY A 168 4.58 7.51 14.35
C GLY A 168 5.86 6.68 14.13
N ALA A 169 6.04 5.61 14.91
CA ALA A 169 7.18 4.72 14.79
C ALA A 169 7.16 3.91 13.50
N ALA A 170 6.02 3.30 13.13
CA ALA A 170 5.88 2.54 11.88
C ALA A 170 6.12 3.43 10.65
N ALA A 171 5.53 4.64 10.63
CA ALA A 171 5.79 5.62 9.58
C ALA A 171 7.25 6.08 9.53
N GLY A 172 7.92 6.14 10.69
CA GLY A 172 9.37 6.38 10.81
C GLY A 172 10.17 5.29 10.11
N GLY A 173 9.87 4.03 10.38
CA GLY A 173 10.53 2.87 9.78
C GLY A 173 10.39 2.84 8.26
N LEU A 174 9.18 3.08 7.72
CA LEU A 174 8.96 3.19 6.27
C LEU A 174 9.85 4.28 5.64
N ARG A 175 9.93 5.45 6.28
CA ARG A 175 10.76 6.57 5.78
C ARG A 175 12.26 6.28 5.82
N GLU A 176 12.74 5.57 6.82
CA GLU A 176 14.15 5.18 6.91
C GLU A 176 14.56 4.30 5.73
N GLU A 177 13.64 3.47 5.21
CA GLU A 177 13.85 2.67 4.01
C GLU A 177 13.62 3.44 2.70
N GLY A 178 13.15 4.68 2.77
CA GLY A 178 12.90 5.55 1.60
C GLY A 178 11.51 5.36 0.98
N ILE A 179 10.57 4.78 1.72
CA ILE A 179 9.15 4.67 1.35
C ILE A 179 8.40 5.86 1.97
N LEU A 180 7.58 6.53 1.19
CA LEU A 180 6.72 7.61 1.67
C LEU A 180 5.48 7.01 2.35
N PRO A 181 5.32 7.13 3.68
CA PRO A 181 4.13 6.65 4.35
C PRO A 181 2.97 7.62 4.17
N THR A 182 1.76 7.12 4.02
CA THR A 182 0.54 7.91 3.92
C THR A 182 -0.47 7.42 4.94
N LEU A 183 -0.58 8.17 6.03
CA LEU A 183 -1.48 7.83 7.12
C LEU A 183 -2.94 7.88 6.66
N LYS A 184 -3.73 6.91 7.06
CA LYS A 184 -5.14 6.79 6.72
C LYS A 184 -5.95 6.35 7.94
N HIS A 185 -7.25 6.68 8.01
CA HIS A 185 -8.09 7.24 6.95
C HIS A 185 -8.57 8.63 7.37
N PHE A 186 -7.88 9.66 6.95
CA PHE A 186 -8.23 11.04 7.32
C PHE A 186 -9.67 11.41 6.90
N PRO A 187 -10.46 12.07 7.76
CA PRO A 187 -10.14 12.59 9.09
C PRO A 187 -10.31 11.56 10.23
N GLY A 188 -10.56 10.32 9.95
CA GLY A 188 -10.83 9.16 10.79
C GLY A 188 -11.93 8.30 10.16
N HIS A 189 -11.77 6.96 10.20
CA HIS A 189 -12.74 6.04 9.60
C HIS A 189 -14.06 5.99 10.39
N GLY A 190 -14.00 6.28 11.70
CA GLY A 190 -15.14 6.19 12.61
C GLY A 190 -15.47 4.75 13.01
N ASP A 191 -16.63 4.60 13.67
CA ASP A 191 -17.09 3.34 14.21
C ASP A 191 -18.03 2.57 13.24
N THR A 192 -17.70 2.60 11.95
CA THR A 192 -18.53 1.96 10.90
C THR A 192 -18.38 0.46 10.89
#